data_39c665885982a3e8012fb9e7c8726b6e
#
_entry.id   39c665885982a3e8012fb9e7c8726b6e
#
_cell.length_a   1.000
_cell.length_b   1.000
_cell.length_c   1.000
_cell.angle_alpha   90.00
_cell.angle_beta   90.00
_cell.angle_gamma   90.00
#
_symmetry.space_group_name_H-M   'P 1'
#
loop_
_entity.id
_entity.type
_entity.pdbx_description
1 polymer ?
#
loop_
_entity_poly.entity_id
_entity_poly.type
_entity_poly.pdbx_seq_one_letter_code
_entity_poly.pdbx_strand_id
1 'polypeptide(L)'
;SAMLDYDTYFKAVDGQVNDVFYYYREQAEFKARQYQRALDDIAKAIELNPKELTYRAEQAVINLRVGRYEEALKVLDEVLAIDPKYAEAYRLKGICLIQLKKQEEACANFAKAKELGDANVDELIKKHCK
;
A
#
# COMPACT_ATOMS: atom_id res chain seq x y z
N SER A 1 -16.66 -10.05 14.82
CA SER A 1 -15.40 -9.78 14.11
C SER A 1 -15.20 -8.29 13.92
N ALA A 2 -13.98 -7.89 13.59
CA ALA A 2 -13.68 -6.49 13.33
C ALA A 2 -14.52 -5.93 12.19
N MET A 3 -14.75 -6.74 11.15
CA MET A 3 -15.57 -6.31 10.02
C MET A 3 -17.02 -6.11 10.40
N LEU A 4 -17.56 -6.98 11.24
CA LEU A 4 -18.92 -6.81 11.75
C LEU A 4 -19.04 -5.52 12.55
N ASP A 5 -18.04 -5.22 13.37
CA ASP A 5 -18.02 -3.99 14.18
C ASP A 5 -18.03 -2.74 13.31
N TYR A 6 -17.26 -2.74 12.20
CA TYR A 6 -17.25 -1.61 11.29
C TYR A 6 -18.58 -1.46 10.57
N ASP A 7 -19.22 -2.54 10.17
CA ASP A 7 -20.54 -2.49 9.56
C ASP A 7 -21.57 -1.94 10.53
N THR A 8 -21.50 -2.35 11.80
CA THR A 8 -22.36 -1.83 12.85
C THR A 8 -22.13 -0.34 13.04
N TYR A 9 -20.86 0.08 13.06
CA TYR A 9 -20.51 1.50 13.19
C TYR A 9 -21.09 2.30 12.01
N PHE A 10 -20.95 1.80 10.81
CA PHE A 10 -21.47 2.47 9.61
C PHE A 10 -22.98 2.72 9.73
N LYS A 11 -23.73 1.72 10.17
CA LYS A 11 -25.16 1.84 10.36
C LYS A 11 -25.49 2.83 11.46
N ALA A 12 -24.72 2.83 12.53
CA ALA A 12 -24.96 3.70 13.69
C ALA A 12 -24.76 5.17 13.36
N VAL A 13 -23.82 5.49 12.45
CA VAL A 13 -23.55 6.89 12.07
C VAL A 13 -24.35 7.32 10.84
N ASP A 14 -25.28 6.50 10.39
CA ASP A 14 -26.20 6.79 9.29
C ASP A 14 -25.47 7.22 8.00
N GLY A 15 -24.43 6.50 7.64
CA GLY A 15 -23.68 6.78 6.44
C GLY A 15 -22.72 7.96 6.53
N GLN A 16 -22.64 8.61 7.68
CA GLN A 16 -21.72 9.73 7.88
C GLN A 16 -20.31 9.23 8.15
N VAL A 17 -19.77 8.49 7.19
CA VAL A 17 -18.42 7.93 7.33
C VAL A 17 -17.45 8.72 6.45
N ASN A 18 -16.21 8.79 6.92
CA ASN A 18 -15.15 9.48 6.22
C ASN A 18 -14.11 8.47 5.72
N ASP A 19 -13.03 9.02 5.14
CA ASP A 19 -11.93 8.23 4.62
C ASP A 19 -11.32 7.31 5.68
N VAL A 20 -11.22 7.78 6.93
CA VAL A 20 -10.62 7.02 8.03
C VAL A 20 -11.41 5.72 8.30
N PHE A 21 -12.74 5.80 8.24
CA PHE A 21 -13.57 4.61 8.41
C PHE A 21 -13.23 3.55 7.37
N TYR A 22 -13.16 3.95 6.08
CA TYR A 22 -12.85 3.02 5.01
C TYR A 22 -11.44 2.45 5.14
N TYR A 23 -10.49 3.27 5.58
CA TYR A 23 -9.12 2.83 5.79
C TYR A 23 -9.04 1.77 6.89
N TYR A 24 -9.70 1.99 8.03
CA TYR A 24 -9.69 1.00 9.11
C TYR A 24 -10.42 -0.28 8.72
N ARG A 25 -11.51 -0.17 7.98
CA ARG A 25 -12.22 -1.37 7.51
C ARG A 25 -11.35 -2.15 6.52
N GLU A 26 -10.64 -1.44 5.66
CA GLU A 26 -9.70 -2.08 4.74
C GLU A 26 -8.66 -2.89 5.51
N GLN A 27 -8.11 -2.34 6.59
CA GLN A 27 -7.11 -3.06 7.37
C GLN A 27 -7.65 -4.35 7.95
N ALA A 28 -8.87 -4.35 8.43
CA ALA A 28 -9.52 -5.55 8.94
C ALA A 28 -9.74 -6.57 7.81
N GLU A 29 -10.19 -6.09 6.65
CA GLU A 29 -10.41 -6.95 5.48
C GLU A 29 -9.10 -7.55 4.98
N PHE A 30 -8.03 -6.76 4.96
CA PHE A 30 -6.71 -7.24 4.57
C PHE A 30 -6.24 -8.36 5.49
N LYS A 31 -6.38 -8.18 6.79
CA LYS A 31 -6.01 -9.21 7.77
C LYS A 31 -6.85 -10.48 7.60
N ALA A 32 -8.11 -10.31 7.21
CA ALA A 32 -9.01 -11.42 6.95
C ALA A 32 -8.81 -12.02 5.54
N ARG A 33 -7.83 -11.54 4.79
CA ARG A 33 -7.51 -11.98 3.44
C ARG A 33 -8.64 -11.75 2.45
N GLN A 34 -9.48 -10.77 2.71
CA GLN A 34 -10.56 -10.38 1.81
C GLN A 34 -10.08 -9.22 0.94
N TYR A 35 -9.20 -9.54 0.00
CA TYR A 35 -8.43 -8.54 -0.74
C TYR A 35 -9.28 -7.69 -1.67
N GLN A 36 -10.32 -8.27 -2.29
CA GLN A 36 -11.18 -7.48 -3.17
C GLN A 36 -11.96 -6.43 -2.39
N ARG A 37 -12.47 -6.80 -1.22
CA ARG A 37 -13.15 -5.84 -0.34
C ARG A 37 -12.19 -4.77 0.16
N ALA A 38 -10.98 -5.19 0.49
CA ALA A 38 -9.93 -4.25 0.92
C ALA A 38 -9.62 -3.24 -0.20
N LEU A 39 -9.51 -3.70 -1.44
CA LEU A 39 -9.28 -2.80 -2.57
C LEU A 39 -10.43 -1.82 -2.75
N ASP A 40 -11.67 -2.29 -2.60
CA ASP A 40 -12.83 -1.43 -2.74
C ASP A 40 -12.84 -0.34 -1.66
N ASP A 41 -12.53 -0.70 -0.42
CA ASP A 41 -12.52 0.25 0.68
C ASP A 41 -11.38 1.24 0.60
N ILE A 42 -10.18 0.78 0.22
CA ILE A 42 -9.06 1.72 0.10
C ILE A 42 -9.28 2.68 -1.08
N ALA A 43 -9.91 2.22 -2.15
CA ALA A 43 -10.28 3.09 -3.26
C ALA A 43 -11.24 4.18 -2.80
N LYS A 44 -12.18 3.82 -1.93
CA LYS A 44 -13.14 4.78 -1.36
C LYS A 44 -12.44 5.79 -0.47
N ALA A 45 -11.48 5.34 0.33
CA ALA A 45 -10.69 6.25 1.18
C ALA A 45 -9.92 7.26 0.31
N ILE A 46 -9.32 6.79 -0.78
CA ILE A 46 -8.59 7.66 -1.72
C ILE A 46 -9.54 8.68 -2.35
N GLU A 47 -10.73 8.24 -2.76
CA GLU A 47 -11.73 9.12 -3.34
C GLU A 47 -12.10 10.25 -2.39
N LEU A 48 -12.25 9.93 -1.11
CA LEU A 48 -12.65 10.91 -0.10
C LEU A 48 -11.50 11.81 0.35
N ASN A 49 -10.26 11.31 0.28
CA ASN A 49 -9.09 12.09 0.67
C ASN A 49 -7.90 11.76 -0.23
N PRO A 50 -7.90 12.31 -1.45
CA PRO A 50 -6.88 11.97 -2.45
C PRO A 50 -5.46 12.46 -2.11
N LYS A 51 -5.33 13.34 -1.13
CA LYS A 51 -4.02 13.86 -0.73
C LYS A 51 -3.30 12.98 0.27
N GLU A 52 -4.00 12.01 0.86
CA GLU A 52 -3.39 11.13 1.86
C GLU A 52 -2.65 10.00 1.17
N LEU A 53 -1.33 10.11 1.08
CA LEU A 53 -0.51 9.15 0.36
C LEU A 53 -0.47 7.78 1.01
N THR A 54 -0.73 7.70 2.32
CA THR A 54 -0.81 6.43 3.03
C THR A 54 -1.83 5.49 2.37
N TYR A 55 -2.96 6.03 1.90
CA TYR A 55 -4.00 5.21 1.27
C TYR A 55 -3.53 4.63 -0.06
N ARG A 56 -2.83 5.42 -0.87
CA ARG A 56 -2.28 4.90 -2.13
C ARG A 56 -1.20 3.86 -1.89
N ALA A 57 -0.35 4.09 -0.89
CA ALA A 57 0.67 3.12 -0.52
C ALA A 57 0.01 1.81 -0.07
N GLU A 58 -1.07 1.89 0.72
CA GLU A 58 -1.83 0.71 1.15
C GLU A 58 -2.45 -0.01 -0.05
N GLN A 59 -3.00 0.72 -0.99
CA GLN A 59 -3.54 0.15 -2.23
C GLN A 59 -2.45 -0.65 -2.97
N ALA A 60 -1.25 -0.10 -3.03
CA ALA A 60 -0.11 -0.79 -3.65
C ALA A 60 0.23 -2.08 -2.91
N VAL A 61 0.19 -2.06 -1.57
CA VAL A 61 0.44 -3.25 -0.75
C VAL A 61 -0.58 -4.33 -1.07
N ILE A 62 -1.86 -3.97 -1.18
CA ILE A 62 -2.90 -4.96 -1.51
C ILE A 62 -2.67 -5.52 -2.91
N ASN A 63 -2.39 -4.67 -3.89
CA ASN A 63 -2.11 -5.12 -5.25
C ASN A 63 -0.91 -6.07 -5.29
N LEU A 64 0.14 -5.74 -4.55
CA LEU A 64 1.32 -6.59 -4.42
C LEU A 64 0.94 -7.96 -3.85
N ARG A 65 0.10 -7.98 -2.82
CA ARG A 65 -0.31 -9.20 -2.15
C ARG A 65 -1.10 -10.12 -3.05
N VAL A 66 -1.92 -9.57 -3.94
CA VAL A 66 -2.72 -10.38 -4.88
C VAL A 66 -1.98 -10.66 -6.20
N GLY A 67 -0.74 -10.23 -6.32
CA GLY A 67 0.06 -10.51 -7.50
C GLY A 67 -0.11 -9.54 -8.66
N ARG A 68 -0.76 -8.40 -8.43
CA ARG A 68 -0.93 -7.37 -9.45
C ARG A 68 0.24 -6.38 -9.38
N TYR A 69 1.42 -6.87 -9.71
CA TYR A 69 2.66 -6.13 -9.51
C TYR A 69 2.75 -4.86 -10.36
N GLU A 70 2.29 -4.92 -11.59
CA GLU A 70 2.35 -3.77 -12.49
C GLU A 70 1.38 -2.67 -12.05
N GLU A 71 0.19 -3.06 -11.56
CA GLU A 71 -0.75 -2.11 -10.98
C GLU A 71 -0.15 -1.45 -9.73
N ALA A 72 0.52 -2.25 -8.89
CA ALA A 72 1.18 -1.71 -7.70
C ALA A 72 2.26 -0.70 -8.09
N LEU A 73 3.07 -1.01 -9.11
CA LEU A 73 4.10 -0.09 -9.59
C LEU A 73 3.49 1.23 -10.05
N LYS A 74 2.39 1.17 -10.79
CA LYS A 74 1.71 2.36 -11.27
C LYS A 74 1.27 3.27 -10.12
N VAL A 75 0.66 2.66 -9.10
CA VAL A 75 0.22 3.41 -7.92
C VAL A 75 1.40 4.02 -7.18
N LEU A 76 2.49 3.26 -7.04
CA LEU A 76 3.69 3.76 -6.35
C LEU A 76 4.36 4.90 -7.12
N ASP A 77 4.34 4.83 -8.45
CA ASP A 77 4.86 5.93 -9.27
C ASP A 77 4.02 7.19 -9.07
N GLU A 78 2.71 7.05 -8.91
CA GLU A 78 1.83 8.18 -8.59
C GLU A 78 2.20 8.80 -7.23
N VAL A 79 2.45 7.96 -6.23
CA VAL A 79 2.90 8.42 -4.90
C VAL A 79 4.19 9.21 -5.04
N LEU A 80 5.17 8.68 -5.77
CA LEU A 80 6.47 9.31 -5.92
C LEU A 80 6.44 10.57 -6.77
N ALA A 81 5.46 10.69 -7.66
CA ALA A 81 5.25 11.93 -8.41
C ALA A 81 4.79 13.06 -7.47
N ILE A 82 4.06 12.72 -6.44
CA ILE A 82 3.57 13.68 -5.45
C ILE A 82 4.63 13.95 -4.38
N ASP A 83 5.25 12.89 -3.86
CA ASP A 83 6.29 13.00 -2.83
C ASP A 83 7.50 12.13 -3.21
N PRO A 84 8.50 12.70 -3.89
CA PRO A 84 9.69 11.92 -4.32
C PRO A 84 10.54 11.39 -3.16
N LYS A 85 10.25 11.78 -1.93
CA LYS A 85 10.99 11.32 -0.75
C LYS A 85 10.21 10.30 0.08
N TYR A 86 9.15 9.74 -0.47
CA TYR A 86 8.32 8.74 0.23
C TYR A 86 9.07 7.40 0.21
N ALA A 87 9.87 7.16 1.24
CA ALA A 87 10.81 6.03 1.28
C ALA A 87 10.13 4.68 1.12
N GLU A 88 8.97 4.48 1.76
CA GLU A 88 8.23 3.22 1.67
C GLU A 88 7.87 2.87 0.22
N ALA A 89 7.57 3.88 -0.60
CA ALA A 89 7.21 3.64 -2.00
C ALA A 89 8.38 3.02 -2.77
N TYR A 90 9.60 3.46 -2.51
CA TYR A 90 10.77 2.85 -3.14
C TYR A 90 10.97 1.41 -2.68
N ARG A 91 10.77 1.13 -1.41
CA ARG A 91 10.88 -0.23 -0.89
C ARG A 91 9.84 -1.13 -1.54
N LEU A 92 8.60 -0.68 -1.61
CA LEU A 92 7.52 -1.45 -2.23
C LEU A 92 7.74 -1.64 -3.74
N LYS A 93 8.25 -0.63 -4.43
CA LYS A 93 8.63 -0.79 -5.84
C LYS A 93 9.69 -1.86 -6.00
N GLY A 94 10.70 -1.85 -5.13
CA GLY A 94 11.73 -2.88 -5.16
C GLY A 94 11.15 -4.28 -5.02
N ILE A 95 10.21 -4.45 -4.08
CA ILE A 95 9.56 -5.75 -3.88
C ILE A 95 8.81 -6.18 -5.14
N CYS A 96 8.06 -5.26 -5.76
CA CYS A 96 7.36 -5.54 -7.02
C CYS A 96 8.33 -5.97 -8.12
N LEU A 97 9.45 -5.27 -8.23
CA LEU A 97 10.44 -5.53 -9.27
C LEU A 97 11.14 -6.87 -9.06
N ILE A 98 11.35 -7.30 -7.81
CA ILE A 98 11.86 -8.64 -7.53
C ILE A 98 10.88 -9.70 -8.08
N GLN A 99 9.59 -9.50 -7.85
CA GLN A 99 8.57 -10.43 -8.34
C GLN A 99 8.51 -10.45 -9.87
N LEU A 100 8.81 -9.34 -10.50
CA LEU A 100 8.87 -9.23 -11.96
C LEU A 100 10.24 -9.64 -12.53
N LYS A 101 11.12 -10.12 -11.67
CA LYS A 101 12.48 -10.60 -12.04
C LYS A 101 13.37 -9.51 -12.63
N LYS A 102 13.20 -8.27 -12.13
CA LYS A 102 14.03 -7.12 -12.49
C LYS A 102 14.92 -6.75 -11.31
N GLN A 103 15.84 -7.65 -11.00
CA GLN A 103 16.66 -7.57 -9.78
C GLN A 103 17.50 -6.29 -9.71
N GLU A 104 18.12 -5.87 -10.79
CA GLU A 104 18.96 -4.67 -10.77
C GLU A 104 18.16 -3.42 -10.44
N GLU A 105 17.00 -3.27 -11.08
CA GLU A 105 16.10 -2.14 -10.79
C GLU A 105 15.58 -2.21 -9.36
N ALA A 106 15.25 -3.43 -8.90
CA ALA A 106 14.78 -3.63 -7.54
C ALA A 106 15.81 -3.15 -6.52
N CYS A 107 17.07 -3.53 -6.73
CA CYS A 107 18.14 -3.15 -5.80
C CYS A 107 18.40 -1.65 -5.82
N ALA A 108 18.26 -0.99 -6.97
CA ALA A 108 18.37 0.45 -7.05
C ALA A 108 17.28 1.14 -6.22
N ASN A 109 16.05 0.59 -6.27
CA ASN A 109 14.94 1.13 -5.47
C ASN A 109 15.14 0.87 -3.97
N PHE A 110 15.64 -0.30 -3.59
CA PHE A 110 15.98 -0.57 -2.20
C PHE A 110 17.06 0.39 -1.69
N ALA A 111 18.07 0.65 -2.49
CA ALA A 111 19.14 1.59 -2.11
C ALA A 111 18.56 3.00 -1.90
N LYS A 112 17.63 3.41 -2.74
CA LYS A 112 16.97 4.71 -2.59
C LYS A 112 16.14 4.77 -1.32
N ALA A 113 15.40 3.70 -1.02
CA ALA A 113 14.62 3.62 0.22
C ALA A 113 15.55 3.75 1.43
N LYS A 114 16.69 3.07 1.42
CA LYS A 114 17.67 3.15 2.51
C LYS A 114 18.21 4.57 2.65
N GLU A 115 18.58 5.20 1.54
CA GLU A 115 19.06 6.58 1.53
C GLU A 115 18.04 7.53 2.17
N LEU A 116 16.75 7.27 1.96
CA LEU A 116 15.68 8.10 2.52
C LEU A 116 15.25 7.70 3.93
N GLY A 117 15.93 6.71 4.52
CA GLY A 117 15.72 6.37 5.93
C GLY A 117 14.75 5.25 6.21
N ASP A 118 14.39 4.44 5.22
CA ASP A 118 13.50 3.29 5.46
C ASP A 118 14.24 2.24 6.30
N ALA A 119 13.72 1.99 7.50
CA ALA A 119 14.33 1.05 8.43
C ALA A 119 14.06 -0.42 8.08
N ASN A 120 13.13 -0.67 7.17
CA ASN A 120 12.69 -2.03 6.85
C ASN A 120 13.35 -2.60 5.59
N VAL A 121 14.26 -1.85 4.97
CA VAL A 121 14.81 -2.25 3.68
C VAL A 121 16.08 -3.09 3.78
N ASP A 122 16.78 -3.06 4.92
CA ASP A 122 18.09 -3.72 5.07
C ASP A 122 18.01 -5.22 4.81
N GLU A 123 17.00 -5.90 5.32
CA GLU A 123 16.86 -7.34 5.12
C GLU A 123 16.60 -7.66 3.64
N LEU A 124 15.86 -6.80 2.95
CA LEU A 124 15.60 -6.97 1.53
C LEU A 124 16.86 -6.82 0.71
N ILE A 125 17.70 -5.85 1.05
CA ILE A 125 18.98 -5.64 0.38
C ILE A 125 19.88 -6.86 0.61
N LYS A 126 19.93 -7.33 1.84
CA LYS A 126 20.74 -8.48 2.20
C LYS A 126 20.32 -9.74 1.45
N LYS A 127 19.02 -9.92 1.30
CA LYS A 127 18.45 -11.10 0.64
C LYS A 127 18.58 -11.07 -0.89
N HIS A 128 18.39 -9.90 -1.48
CA HIS A 128 18.24 -9.79 -2.94
C HIS A 128 19.38 -9.08 -3.65
N CYS A 129 20.20 -8.32 -2.93
CA CYS A 129 21.25 -7.50 -3.53
C CYS A 129 22.62 -7.91 -3.02
N LYS A 130 23.55 -8.04 -3.93
CA LYS A 130 24.93 -8.45 -3.56
C LYS A 130 25.90 -7.33 -3.84
#